data_0c5b0ac54255fbce98cc66cb962fd7bb
#
_entry.id   0c5b0ac54255fbce98cc66cb962fd7bb
#
_cell.length_a   1.000
_cell.length_b   1.000
_cell.length_c   1.000
_cell.angle_alpha   90.00
_cell.angle_beta   90.00
_cell.angle_gamma   90.00
#
_symmetry.space_group_name_H-M   'P 1'
#
loop_
_entity.id
_entity.type
_entity.pdbx_description
1 polymer ?
#
loop_
_entity_poly.entity_id
_entity_poly.type
_entity_poly.pdbx_seq_one_letter_code
_entity_poly.pdbx_strand_id
1 'polypeptide(L)'
;MVRGVLWILVFPIFKTANQYGLIKLMVLTNNIVNCCDIRQKEETENQLMNTLKRLRPLFIILCGITFGSTAVIANTNQKDPSNVIMLWPKDAASQDRTGMGTPRPDRGDGHIRLTDVTKSSIRFFPAPVAKKPGPAVILCPGGGYTYLVTTKVEPIAKWLNEHGVSAFILIYRTPKKRKDAFEDIQRAVRIVRSRASEWNIDPKRIGVMGSSAGGHLAARVSTGFDLQAYQTVDEHDRVSCKPDFTVLLYPAYMNKGEVLSEDFTVSDELSPTQIITAKDDGFFPGSEIYAKALKEAGASIRTHFFEKGGHGFSLRPKQHPLSTWPDLCLEWLRDKKILQD
;
A
#
# COMPACT_ATOMS: atom_id res chain seq x y z
N MET A 1 -3.57 49.32 -27.71
CA MET A 1 -2.76 49.19 -26.47
C MET A 1 -3.41 48.09 -25.61
N VAL A 2 -2.91 46.90 -25.69
CA VAL A 2 -3.37 45.77 -24.84
C VAL A 2 -2.19 45.42 -23.93
N ARG A 3 -2.35 45.66 -22.64
CA ARG A 3 -1.38 45.26 -21.61
C ARG A 3 -1.51 43.77 -21.34
N GLY A 4 -0.55 42.98 -21.81
CA GLY A 4 -0.44 41.56 -21.47
C GLY A 4 0.10 41.40 -20.04
N VAL A 5 -0.64 40.67 -19.22
CA VAL A 5 -0.21 40.28 -17.87
C VAL A 5 0.67 39.01 -18.01
N LEU A 6 1.90 39.12 -17.54
CA LEU A 6 2.87 38.02 -17.53
C LEU A 6 2.63 37.17 -16.26
N TRP A 7 2.20 35.90 -16.43
CA TRP A 7 2.13 34.92 -15.32
C TRP A 7 3.43 34.13 -15.26
N ILE A 8 4.10 34.15 -14.13
CA ILE A 8 5.29 33.34 -13.87
C ILE A 8 4.85 32.20 -12.97
N LEU A 9 4.86 30.98 -13.51
CA LEU A 9 4.64 29.74 -12.74
C LEU A 9 6.00 29.15 -12.35
N VAL A 10 6.23 29.02 -11.04
CA VAL A 10 7.43 28.38 -10.47
C VAL A 10 7.05 26.99 -9.99
N PHE A 11 7.56 25.95 -10.62
CA PHE A 11 7.43 24.58 -10.15
C PHE A 11 8.76 24.10 -9.54
N PRO A 12 8.76 23.52 -8.34
CA PRO A 12 9.95 22.85 -7.81
C PRO A 12 10.08 21.45 -8.43
N ILE A 13 11.17 21.19 -9.15
CA ILE A 13 11.52 19.86 -9.63
C ILE A 13 12.56 19.28 -8.67
N PHE A 14 12.16 18.30 -7.87
CA PHE A 14 13.08 17.47 -7.11
C PHE A 14 13.53 16.29 -7.96
N LYS A 15 14.81 16.22 -8.29
CA LYS A 15 15.48 15.00 -8.72
C LYS A 15 16.77 14.81 -7.92
N THR A 16 16.89 13.63 -7.36
CA THR A 16 17.92 13.13 -6.46
C THR A 16 19.34 13.28 -6.99
N ALA A 17 20.23 13.49 -6.04
CA ALA A 17 21.66 13.27 -5.96
C ALA A 17 22.58 14.50 -6.16
N ASN A 18 23.30 14.75 -5.08
CA ASN A 18 24.54 15.50 -4.91
C ASN A 18 24.59 17.00 -5.27
N GLN A 19 24.69 17.74 -4.17
CA GLN A 19 25.36 19.06 -4.06
C GLN A 19 25.09 20.05 -5.20
N TYR A 20 24.37 21.09 -4.84
CA TYR A 20 23.99 22.30 -5.60
C TYR A 20 22.58 22.24 -6.22
N GLY A 21 21.64 22.83 -5.49
CA GLY A 21 20.30 23.12 -6.02
C GLY A 21 20.35 24.18 -7.13
N LEU A 22 20.14 23.78 -8.35
CA LEU A 22 19.95 24.66 -9.51
C LEU A 22 18.46 24.88 -9.72
N ILE A 23 18.00 26.12 -9.56
CA ILE A 23 16.65 26.54 -9.99
C ILE A 23 16.70 26.79 -11.50
N LYS A 24 16.01 25.95 -12.27
CA LYS A 24 15.84 26.14 -13.71
C LYS A 24 14.60 26.99 -13.97
N LEU A 25 14.80 28.26 -14.36
CA LEU A 25 13.71 29.14 -14.78
C LEU A 25 13.41 28.87 -16.26
N MET A 26 12.22 28.39 -16.57
CA MET A 26 11.78 28.17 -17.95
C MET A 26 10.85 29.33 -18.37
N VAL A 27 11.30 30.17 -19.31
CA VAL A 27 10.47 31.22 -19.92
C VAL A 27 9.93 30.65 -21.23
N LEU A 28 8.63 30.45 -21.31
CA LEU A 28 7.95 30.10 -22.56
C LEU A 28 7.53 31.36 -23.29
N THR A 29 8.22 31.70 -24.37
CA THR A 29 7.75 32.72 -25.34
C THR A 29 7.12 31.98 -26.52
N ASN A 30 5.85 32.29 -26.83
CA ASN A 30 5.19 31.87 -28.04
C ASN A 30 5.84 32.57 -29.25
N ASN A 31 6.78 31.91 -29.91
CA ASN A 31 7.11 32.16 -31.30
C ASN A 31 7.80 30.92 -31.90
N ILE A 32 7.31 30.54 -33.06
CA ILE A 32 7.86 29.50 -33.92
C ILE A 32 9.25 29.93 -34.35
N VAL A 33 10.30 29.20 -34.01
CA VAL A 33 11.65 29.45 -34.49
C VAL A 33 12.12 28.26 -35.32
N ASN A 34 12.46 28.58 -36.57
CA ASN A 34 13.14 27.70 -37.52
C ASN A 34 14.52 27.27 -36.98
N CYS A 35 14.86 26.02 -37.30
CA CYS A 35 16.18 25.43 -37.02
C CYS A 35 17.30 26.12 -37.78
N CYS A 36 17.95 27.11 -37.14
CA CYS A 36 19.34 27.56 -37.45
C CYS A 36 19.78 28.49 -36.33
N ASP A 37 20.63 28.05 -35.45
CA ASP A 37 21.59 28.75 -34.60
C ASP A 37 21.68 28.19 -33.17
N ILE A 38 22.34 27.06 -33.05
CA ILE A 38 22.71 26.53 -31.73
C ILE A 38 23.81 27.38 -31.04
N ARG A 39 24.65 28.06 -31.78
CA ARG A 39 25.71 28.93 -31.20
C ARG A 39 25.21 30.22 -30.55
N GLN A 40 24.21 30.86 -31.11
CA GLN A 40 23.65 32.11 -30.49
C GLN A 40 22.88 31.84 -29.20
N LYS A 41 22.39 30.62 -29.02
CA LYS A 41 21.64 30.23 -27.83
C LYS A 41 22.56 30.05 -26.59
N GLU A 42 23.74 29.50 -26.77
CA GLU A 42 24.72 29.34 -25.68
C GLU A 42 25.31 30.69 -25.19
N GLU A 43 25.54 31.64 -26.09
CA GLU A 43 26.00 32.97 -25.67
C GLU A 43 24.95 33.76 -24.91
N THR A 44 23.68 33.64 -25.31
CA THR A 44 22.54 34.30 -24.62
C THR A 44 22.29 33.69 -23.23
N GLU A 45 22.38 32.35 -23.08
CA GLU A 45 22.26 31.70 -21.80
C GLU A 45 23.41 32.06 -20.84
N ASN A 46 24.64 32.21 -21.35
CA ASN A 46 25.78 32.58 -20.54
C ASN A 46 25.70 34.04 -20.09
N GLN A 47 25.22 34.96 -20.94
CA GLN A 47 24.98 36.35 -20.55
C GLN A 47 23.87 36.47 -19.51
N LEU A 48 22.77 35.71 -19.66
CA LEU A 48 21.68 35.69 -18.69
C LEU A 48 22.16 35.17 -17.33
N MET A 49 22.96 34.11 -17.33
CA MET A 49 23.53 33.52 -16.10
C MET A 49 24.50 34.49 -15.38
N ASN A 50 25.28 35.27 -16.12
CA ASN A 50 26.18 36.26 -15.52
C ASN A 50 25.43 37.49 -14.96
N THR A 51 24.32 37.87 -15.59
CA THR A 51 23.44 38.93 -15.11
C THR A 51 22.72 38.50 -13.83
N LEU A 52 22.23 37.28 -13.76
CA LEU A 52 21.59 36.72 -12.56
C LEU A 52 22.58 36.58 -11.38
N LYS A 53 23.85 36.24 -11.66
CA LYS A 53 24.90 36.21 -10.62
C LYS A 53 25.20 37.60 -10.02
N ARG A 54 25.11 38.67 -10.81
CA ARG A 54 25.30 40.07 -10.33
C ARG A 54 24.10 40.58 -9.54
N LEU A 55 22.89 40.07 -9.73
CA LEU A 55 21.69 40.49 -9.03
C LEU A 55 21.42 39.69 -7.72
N ARG A 56 22.23 38.65 -7.45
CA ARG A 56 22.10 37.83 -6.25
C ARG A 56 22.05 38.58 -4.91
N PRO A 57 22.89 39.60 -4.66
CA PRO A 57 22.84 40.36 -3.40
C PRO A 57 21.60 41.25 -3.26
N LEU A 58 21.01 41.74 -4.36
CA LEU A 58 19.82 42.59 -4.31
C LEU A 58 18.53 41.78 -4.01
N PHE A 59 18.46 40.53 -4.47
CA PHE A 59 17.27 39.67 -4.26
C PHE A 59 17.14 39.19 -2.81
N ILE A 60 18.27 39.03 -2.10
CA ILE A 60 18.28 38.63 -0.69
C ILE A 60 17.77 39.75 0.21
N ILE A 61 18.02 41.03 -0.17
CA ILE A 61 17.58 42.20 0.61
C ILE A 61 16.09 42.49 0.37
N LEU A 62 15.55 42.23 -0.83
CA LEU A 62 14.13 42.49 -1.13
C LEU A 62 13.17 41.45 -0.56
N CYS A 63 13.59 40.19 -0.40
CA CYS A 63 12.79 39.16 0.25
C CYS A 63 12.80 39.22 1.78
N GLY A 64 13.71 39.98 2.39
CA GLY A 64 13.82 40.14 3.84
C GLY A 64 12.86 41.14 4.49
N ILE A 65 12.14 41.94 3.72
CA ILE A 65 11.37 43.10 4.26
C ILE A 65 9.84 42.87 4.25
N THR A 66 9.30 41.80 3.63
CA THR A 66 7.85 41.61 3.48
C THR A 66 7.26 40.37 4.16
N PHE A 67 7.99 39.63 4.99
CA PHE A 67 7.44 38.53 5.77
C PHE A 67 7.65 38.68 7.27
N GLY A 68 7.08 39.76 7.82
CA GLY A 68 6.70 39.84 9.22
C GLY A 68 5.27 39.31 9.36
N SER A 69 5.09 37.98 9.39
CA SER A 69 3.84 37.35 9.77
C SER A 69 4.14 36.03 10.46
N THR A 70 3.85 36.01 11.72
CA THR A 70 3.64 34.85 12.63
C THR A 70 3.82 33.48 11.95
N ALA A 71 5.05 32.95 12.07
CA ALA A 71 5.28 31.55 11.89
C ALA A 71 4.48 30.81 12.97
N VAL A 72 3.32 30.30 12.60
CA VAL A 72 2.73 29.19 13.31
C VAL A 72 3.72 28.05 13.14
N ILE A 73 4.53 27.83 14.17
CA ILE A 73 5.34 26.63 14.29
C ILE A 73 4.33 25.51 14.43
N ALA A 74 3.93 24.92 13.30
CA ALA A 74 3.37 23.60 13.28
C ALA A 74 4.49 22.71 13.85
N ASN A 75 4.32 22.31 15.09
CA ASN A 75 5.14 21.31 15.74
C ASN A 75 4.87 19.99 15.03
N THR A 76 5.41 19.81 13.82
CA THR A 76 5.49 18.53 13.16
C THR A 76 6.52 17.76 13.97
N ASN A 77 6.02 16.97 14.91
CA ASN A 77 6.74 15.79 15.35
C ASN A 77 7.15 15.05 14.07
N GLN A 78 8.36 15.24 13.64
CA GLN A 78 8.99 14.61 12.50
C GLN A 78 9.18 13.14 12.91
N LYS A 79 8.09 12.35 12.80
CA LYS A 79 8.15 10.90 12.90
C LYS A 79 9.09 10.43 11.77
N ASP A 80 9.98 9.52 12.15
CA ASP A 80 10.94 8.78 11.31
C ASP A 80 10.45 8.65 9.86
N PRO A 81 11.23 9.05 8.84
CA PRO A 81 10.84 8.98 7.42
C PRO A 81 10.62 7.55 6.91
N SER A 82 10.91 6.51 7.69
CA SER A 82 10.54 5.14 7.34
C SER A 82 9.11 4.85 7.78
N ASN A 83 8.16 4.84 6.83
CA ASN A 83 6.80 4.32 7.04
C ASN A 83 6.79 2.80 7.37
N VAL A 84 7.88 2.26 7.90
CA VAL A 84 8.10 0.84 8.18
C VAL A 84 8.04 0.61 9.69
N ILE A 85 7.12 -0.26 10.11
CA ILE A 85 6.92 -0.67 11.48
C ILE A 85 7.35 -2.13 11.62
N MET A 86 8.31 -2.42 12.47
CA MET A 86 8.74 -3.79 12.79
C MET A 86 7.67 -4.51 13.59
N LEU A 87 7.38 -5.77 13.26
CA LEU A 87 6.36 -6.54 13.97
C LEU A 87 6.86 -7.06 15.32
N TRP A 88 8.12 -7.40 15.41
CA TRP A 88 8.69 -8.07 16.58
C TRP A 88 9.76 -7.20 17.22
N PRO A 89 9.78 -7.11 18.56
CA PRO A 89 10.85 -6.41 19.28
C PRO A 89 12.20 -7.09 19.03
N LYS A 90 13.29 -6.33 19.23
CA LYS A 90 14.66 -6.83 18.99
C LYS A 90 15.00 -8.06 19.83
N ASP A 91 14.45 -8.13 21.03
CA ASP A 91 14.76 -9.15 22.04
C ASP A 91 13.77 -10.33 22.02
N ALA A 92 12.82 -10.36 21.09
CA ALA A 92 11.90 -11.47 20.97
C ALA A 92 12.69 -12.74 20.61
N ALA A 93 12.81 -13.61 21.60
CA ALA A 93 13.61 -14.82 21.55
C ALA A 93 13.28 -15.72 20.35
N SER A 94 14.32 -16.33 19.81
CA SER A 94 14.37 -17.58 19.07
C SER A 94 14.45 -17.59 17.56
N GLN A 95 14.49 -16.47 16.82
CA GLN A 95 14.65 -16.55 15.35
C GLN A 95 15.63 -15.49 14.84
N ASP A 96 16.48 -15.89 13.89
CA ASP A 96 17.23 -14.92 13.09
C ASP A 96 16.23 -13.94 12.42
N ARG A 97 16.14 -12.73 12.98
CA ARG A 97 15.23 -11.66 12.52
C ARG A 97 16.05 -10.48 12.00
N THR A 98 17.13 -10.73 11.30
CA THR A 98 18.05 -9.71 10.79
C THR A 98 17.75 -9.31 9.36
N GLY A 99 17.24 -10.23 8.57
CA GLY A 99 17.01 -10.05 7.12
C GLY A 99 15.72 -9.32 6.80
N MET A 100 15.83 -8.10 6.24
CA MET A 100 14.68 -7.33 5.71
C MET A 100 14.16 -7.89 4.37
N GLY A 101 14.82 -8.88 3.82
CA GLY A 101 14.54 -9.50 2.53
C GLY A 101 15.50 -9.07 1.44
N THR A 102 15.67 -9.95 0.46
CA THR A 102 16.55 -9.77 -0.70
C THR A 102 15.70 -9.77 -1.98
N PRO A 103 15.84 -8.78 -2.87
CA PRO A 103 15.20 -8.82 -4.17
C PRO A 103 15.73 -10.00 -4.98
N ARG A 104 14.84 -10.80 -5.57
CA ARG A 104 15.20 -11.83 -6.54
C ARG A 104 15.56 -11.20 -7.88
N PRO A 105 16.31 -11.91 -8.76
CA PRO A 105 16.61 -11.43 -10.10
C PRO A 105 15.35 -10.98 -10.84
N ASP A 106 15.44 -9.86 -11.55
CA ASP A 106 14.36 -9.32 -12.36
C ASP A 106 13.99 -10.32 -13.48
N ARG A 107 12.69 -10.43 -13.73
CA ARG A 107 12.13 -11.25 -14.80
C ARG A 107 11.74 -10.44 -16.04
N GLY A 108 12.04 -9.16 -16.05
CA GLY A 108 11.64 -8.23 -17.11
C GLY A 108 10.16 -7.83 -17.10
N ASP A 109 9.43 -8.12 -16.01
CA ASP A 109 8.01 -7.81 -15.87
C ASP A 109 7.74 -6.61 -14.95
N GLY A 110 8.79 -5.90 -14.52
CA GLY A 110 8.72 -4.73 -13.65
C GLY A 110 8.30 -5.04 -12.21
N HIS A 111 8.27 -6.31 -11.79
CA HIS A 111 7.85 -6.71 -10.46
C HIS A 111 9.01 -7.11 -9.55
N ILE A 112 9.15 -6.39 -8.44
CA ILE A 112 10.08 -6.76 -7.37
C ILE A 112 9.51 -7.95 -6.59
N ARG A 113 10.34 -9.00 -6.46
CA ARG A 113 10.07 -10.21 -5.69
C ARG A 113 11.04 -10.29 -4.54
N LEU A 114 10.55 -10.05 -3.33
CA LEU A 114 11.33 -10.04 -2.11
C LEU A 114 11.33 -11.43 -1.46
N THR A 115 12.50 -12.02 -1.25
CA THR A 115 12.70 -13.31 -0.56
C THR A 115 13.60 -13.15 0.66
N ASP A 116 13.83 -14.21 1.42
CA ASP A 116 14.71 -14.26 2.60
C ASP A 116 14.36 -13.18 3.66
N VAL A 117 13.06 -12.95 3.80
CA VAL A 117 12.53 -12.11 4.87
C VAL A 117 12.56 -12.91 6.16
N THR A 118 13.41 -12.53 7.10
CA THR A 118 13.41 -13.06 8.45
C THR A 118 12.97 -12.03 9.48
N LYS A 119 13.01 -10.74 9.12
CA LYS A 119 12.56 -9.61 9.93
C LYS A 119 11.28 -9.03 9.32
N SER A 120 10.13 -9.50 9.79
CA SER A 120 8.84 -9.07 9.28
C SER A 120 8.45 -7.68 9.74
N SER A 121 7.72 -6.97 8.89
CA SER A 121 7.32 -5.58 9.09
C SER A 121 6.00 -5.27 8.38
N ILE A 122 5.41 -4.13 8.71
CA ILE A 122 4.34 -3.51 7.93
C ILE A 122 4.80 -2.16 7.41
N ARG A 123 4.46 -1.84 6.17
CA ARG A 123 4.73 -0.54 5.56
C ARG A 123 3.44 0.26 5.44
N PHE A 124 3.39 1.40 6.12
CA PHE A 124 2.21 2.24 6.24
C PHE A 124 2.02 3.15 5.03
N PHE A 125 0.80 3.19 4.52
CA PHE A 125 0.30 4.08 3.48
C PHE A 125 -0.90 4.84 4.05
N PRO A 126 -0.73 6.07 4.52
CA PRO A 126 -1.81 6.82 5.14
C PRO A 126 -2.86 7.27 4.12
N ALA A 127 -4.13 7.14 4.49
CA ALA A 127 -5.19 7.85 3.80
C ALA A 127 -5.11 9.36 4.09
N PRO A 128 -5.72 10.23 3.27
CA PRO A 128 -5.87 11.63 3.59
C PRO A 128 -6.51 11.83 4.97
N VAL A 129 -5.99 12.82 5.71
CA VAL A 129 -6.46 13.07 7.08
C VAL A 129 -7.93 13.48 7.07
N ALA A 130 -8.77 12.69 7.71
CA ALA A 130 -10.19 12.97 7.90
C ALA A 130 -10.47 13.47 9.33
N LYS A 131 -11.63 14.14 9.52
CA LYS A 131 -12.07 14.61 10.85
C LYS A 131 -12.40 13.46 11.81
N LYS A 132 -12.78 12.30 11.28
CA LYS A 132 -13.12 11.10 12.07
C LYS A 132 -12.14 9.98 11.75
N PRO A 133 -11.86 9.07 12.70
CA PRO A 133 -11.06 7.88 12.42
C PRO A 133 -11.64 7.07 11.27
N GLY A 134 -10.78 6.69 10.33
CA GLY A 134 -11.12 5.94 9.11
C GLY A 134 -10.86 4.43 9.23
N PRO A 135 -11.27 3.64 8.23
CA PRO A 135 -10.92 2.23 8.14
C PRO A 135 -9.46 2.01 7.75
N ALA A 136 -8.96 0.80 8.01
CA ALA A 136 -7.65 0.37 7.55
C ALA A 136 -7.67 -1.05 6.97
N VAL A 137 -6.71 -1.33 6.08
CA VAL A 137 -6.52 -2.65 5.47
C VAL A 137 -5.07 -3.08 5.58
N ILE A 138 -4.83 -4.31 6.05
CA ILE A 138 -3.52 -4.95 5.98
C ILE A 138 -3.48 -5.76 4.69
N LEU A 139 -2.59 -5.37 3.76
CA LEU A 139 -2.41 -5.98 2.46
C LEU A 139 -1.37 -7.10 2.54
N CYS A 140 -1.77 -8.33 2.19
CA CYS A 140 -0.91 -9.50 2.16
C CYS A 140 -0.48 -9.79 0.72
N PRO A 141 0.78 -9.53 0.33
CA PRO A 141 1.27 -9.81 -1.01
C PRO A 141 1.26 -11.31 -1.35
N GLY A 142 1.00 -11.63 -2.63
CA GLY A 142 1.20 -12.97 -3.17
C GLY A 142 2.68 -13.29 -3.41
N GLY A 143 2.94 -14.53 -3.86
CA GLY A 143 4.27 -15.02 -4.22
C GLY A 143 4.53 -16.46 -3.77
N GLY A 144 3.47 -17.25 -3.57
CA GLY A 144 3.55 -18.70 -3.30
C GLY A 144 4.24 -19.07 -2.00
N TYR A 145 4.30 -18.17 -1.02
CA TYR A 145 5.14 -18.31 0.20
C TYR A 145 6.63 -18.51 -0.10
N THR A 146 7.07 -18.22 -1.31
CA THR A 146 8.47 -18.30 -1.72
C THR A 146 9.11 -16.91 -1.77
N TYR A 147 8.33 -15.92 -2.11
CA TYR A 147 8.71 -14.50 -2.17
C TYR A 147 7.45 -13.64 -2.01
N LEU A 148 7.62 -12.33 -1.91
CA LEU A 148 6.56 -11.33 -1.83
C LEU A 148 6.61 -10.43 -3.07
N VAL A 149 5.48 -10.28 -3.79
CA VAL A 149 5.39 -9.37 -4.94
C VAL A 149 4.80 -8.04 -4.46
N THR A 150 5.62 -7.23 -3.80
CA THR A 150 5.17 -5.99 -3.15
C THR A 150 4.69 -4.94 -4.15
N THR A 151 5.32 -4.87 -5.33
CA THR A 151 4.95 -3.94 -6.41
C THR A 151 3.56 -4.18 -7.00
N LYS A 152 2.94 -5.35 -6.78
CA LYS A 152 1.54 -5.61 -7.18
C LYS A 152 0.53 -5.07 -6.19
N VAL A 153 0.88 -4.94 -4.92
CA VAL A 153 -0.04 -4.45 -3.88
C VAL A 153 0.12 -2.96 -3.57
N GLU A 154 1.24 -2.34 -3.95
CA GLU A 154 1.43 -0.89 -3.79
C GLU A 154 0.39 -0.04 -4.54
N PRO A 155 0.04 -0.33 -5.80
CA PRO A 155 -1.04 0.39 -6.47
C PRO A 155 -2.38 0.23 -5.76
N ILE A 156 -2.66 -0.96 -5.18
CA ILE A 156 -3.87 -1.21 -4.39
C ILE A 156 -3.86 -0.37 -3.12
N ALA A 157 -2.72 -0.26 -2.42
CA ALA A 157 -2.60 0.60 -1.24
C ALA A 157 -2.91 2.06 -1.57
N LYS A 158 -2.37 2.58 -2.67
CA LYS A 158 -2.64 3.95 -3.13
C LYS A 158 -4.10 4.16 -3.50
N TRP A 159 -4.69 3.22 -4.24
CA TRP A 159 -6.10 3.25 -4.59
C TRP A 159 -7.01 3.25 -3.33
N LEU A 160 -6.71 2.44 -2.31
CA LEU A 160 -7.42 2.46 -1.03
C LEU A 160 -7.31 3.83 -0.34
N ASN A 161 -6.11 4.45 -0.36
CA ASN A 161 -5.93 5.78 0.22
C ASN A 161 -6.78 6.85 -0.47
N GLU A 162 -6.91 6.81 -1.81
CA GLU A 162 -7.77 7.71 -2.58
C GLU A 162 -9.24 7.61 -2.16
N HIS A 163 -9.63 6.48 -1.55
CA HIS A 163 -10.98 6.23 -1.04
C HIS A 163 -11.09 6.30 0.50
N GLY A 164 -10.13 6.93 1.16
CA GLY A 164 -10.18 7.17 2.60
C GLY A 164 -9.83 5.96 3.47
N VAL A 165 -9.26 4.90 2.90
CA VAL A 165 -8.82 3.70 3.62
C VAL A 165 -7.32 3.74 3.81
N SER A 166 -6.82 3.75 5.04
CA SER A 166 -5.40 3.58 5.33
C SER A 166 -4.95 2.15 5.01
N ALA A 167 -3.74 1.99 4.47
CA ALA A 167 -3.25 0.66 4.10
C ALA A 167 -1.91 0.34 4.74
N PHE A 168 -1.69 -0.92 5.06
CA PHE A 168 -0.43 -1.46 5.57
C PHE A 168 -0.02 -2.65 4.71
N ILE A 169 1.11 -2.57 4.02
CA ILE A 169 1.64 -3.73 3.27
C ILE A 169 2.44 -4.59 4.22
N LEU A 170 2.01 -5.84 4.41
CA LEU A 170 2.68 -6.81 5.26
C LEU A 170 3.87 -7.42 4.51
N ILE A 171 5.04 -7.32 5.11
CA ILE A 171 6.28 -8.00 4.68
C ILE A 171 6.47 -9.17 5.63
N TYR A 172 5.81 -10.29 5.31
CA TYR A 172 5.84 -11.49 6.14
C TYR A 172 7.03 -12.39 5.83
N ARG A 173 7.39 -13.26 6.78
CA ARG A 173 8.55 -14.16 6.67
C ARG A 173 8.43 -15.15 5.51
N THR A 174 9.44 -15.24 4.69
CA THR A 174 9.60 -16.15 3.53
C THR A 174 11.07 -16.59 3.41
N PRO A 175 11.41 -17.64 2.63
CA PRO A 175 10.56 -18.58 1.92
C PRO A 175 10.08 -19.75 2.79
N LYS A 176 8.99 -20.41 2.35
CA LYS A 176 8.45 -21.66 2.93
C LYS A 176 8.13 -21.60 4.43
N LYS A 177 7.84 -20.42 4.95
CA LYS A 177 7.57 -20.16 6.38
C LYS A 177 6.08 -19.88 6.63
N ARG A 178 5.18 -20.80 6.26
CA ARG A 178 3.73 -20.59 6.40
C ARG A 178 3.28 -20.36 7.84
N LYS A 179 3.87 -21.09 8.80
CA LYS A 179 3.62 -20.91 10.23
C LYS A 179 4.04 -19.52 10.67
N ASP A 180 5.28 -19.14 10.36
CA ASP A 180 5.84 -17.84 10.73
C ASP A 180 5.04 -16.68 10.09
N ALA A 181 4.59 -16.84 8.82
CA ALA A 181 3.74 -15.86 8.17
C ALA A 181 2.38 -15.70 8.87
N PHE A 182 1.84 -16.79 9.43
CA PHE A 182 0.61 -16.75 10.21
C PHE A 182 0.80 -16.01 11.56
N GLU A 183 1.92 -16.21 12.22
CA GLU A 183 2.31 -15.41 13.39
C GLU A 183 2.42 -13.92 13.02
N ASP A 184 3.05 -13.62 11.88
CA ASP A 184 3.27 -12.24 11.41
C ASP A 184 1.96 -11.50 11.13
N ILE A 185 0.97 -12.16 10.47
CA ILE A 185 -0.31 -11.52 10.18
C ILE A 185 -1.14 -11.29 11.45
N GLN A 186 -1.18 -12.26 12.40
CA GLN A 186 -1.84 -12.06 13.67
C GLN A 186 -1.22 -10.88 14.43
N ARG A 187 0.10 -10.81 14.46
CA ARG A 187 0.85 -9.73 15.09
C ARG A 187 0.59 -8.38 14.42
N ALA A 188 0.56 -8.35 13.07
CA ALA A 188 0.28 -7.13 12.32
C ALA A 188 -1.11 -6.56 12.64
N VAL A 189 -2.15 -7.41 12.69
CA VAL A 189 -3.50 -6.95 13.05
C VAL A 189 -3.53 -6.38 14.47
N ARG A 190 -2.87 -7.03 15.44
CA ARG A 190 -2.78 -6.55 16.82
C ARG A 190 -2.06 -5.21 16.92
N ILE A 191 -0.92 -5.05 16.26
CA ILE A 191 -0.17 -3.77 16.24
C ILE A 191 -1.03 -2.66 15.63
N VAL A 192 -1.67 -2.89 14.48
CA VAL A 192 -2.50 -1.87 13.85
C VAL A 192 -3.68 -1.51 14.74
N ARG A 193 -4.32 -2.48 15.38
CA ARG A 193 -5.47 -2.25 16.27
C ARG A 193 -5.09 -1.54 17.56
N SER A 194 -4.03 -1.95 18.22
CA SER A 194 -3.59 -1.34 19.48
C SER A 194 -3.05 0.08 19.31
N ARG A 195 -2.53 0.41 18.12
CA ARG A 195 -1.98 1.72 17.79
C ARG A 195 -2.88 2.54 16.86
N ALA A 196 -4.14 2.14 16.69
CA ALA A 196 -5.07 2.74 15.71
C ALA A 196 -5.22 4.26 15.88
N SER A 197 -5.27 4.76 17.12
CA SER A 197 -5.36 6.19 17.42
C SER A 197 -4.18 7.02 16.91
N GLU A 198 -2.97 6.44 16.81
CA GLU A 198 -1.79 7.13 16.31
C GLU A 198 -1.91 7.49 14.83
N TRP A 199 -2.74 6.76 14.09
CA TRP A 199 -2.92 6.89 12.64
C TRP A 199 -4.32 7.36 12.24
N ASN A 200 -5.13 7.84 13.21
CA ASN A 200 -6.52 8.21 12.99
C ASN A 200 -7.34 7.07 12.36
N ILE A 201 -7.16 5.84 12.87
CA ILE A 201 -7.85 4.63 12.43
C ILE A 201 -8.90 4.23 13.47
N ASP A 202 -10.06 3.78 13.00
CA ASP A 202 -11.07 3.16 13.84
C ASP A 202 -10.67 1.69 14.14
N PRO A 203 -10.41 1.32 15.39
CA PRO A 203 -9.97 -0.02 15.74
C PRO A 203 -11.02 -1.13 15.48
N LYS A 204 -12.26 -0.76 15.16
CA LYS A 204 -13.36 -1.66 14.80
C LYS A 204 -13.58 -1.75 13.28
N ARG A 205 -12.72 -1.14 12.46
CA ARG A 205 -12.78 -1.17 10.99
C ARG A 205 -11.41 -1.47 10.38
N ILE A 206 -10.75 -2.51 10.90
CA ILE A 206 -9.45 -3.00 10.44
C ILE A 206 -9.64 -4.35 9.74
N GLY A 207 -9.49 -4.36 8.43
CA GLY A 207 -9.59 -5.57 7.62
C GLY A 207 -8.26 -6.10 7.11
N VAL A 208 -8.35 -7.25 6.47
CA VAL A 208 -7.24 -7.85 5.73
C VAL A 208 -7.62 -8.02 4.27
N MET A 209 -6.67 -7.77 3.36
CA MET A 209 -6.83 -8.05 1.94
C MET A 209 -5.61 -8.81 1.45
N GLY A 210 -5.82 -9.93 0.79
CA GLY A 210 -4.71 -10.74 0.32
C GLY A 210 -4.88 -11.23 -1.10
N SER A 211 -3.77 -11.40 -1.81
CA SER A 211 -3.73 -11.87 -3.18
C SER A 211 -2.96 -13.20 -3.30
N SER A 212 -3.49 -14.18 -4.02
CA SER A 212 -2.82 -15.48 -4.22
C SER A 212 -2.47 -16.16 -2.88
N ALA A 213 -1.21 -16.48 -2.62
CA ALA A 213 -0.75 -16.98 -1.32
C ALA A 213 -1.01 -15.99 -0.16
N GLY A 214 -0.98 -14.68 -0.42
CA GLY A 214 -1.41 -13.66 0.54
C GLY A 214 -2.91 -13.72 0.81
N GLY A 215 -3.73 -14.14 -0.19
CA GLY A 215 -5.15 -14.44 -0.02
C GLY A 215 -5.38 -15.62 0.92
N HIS A 216 -4.60 -16.69 0.78
CA HIS A 216 -4.59 -17.79 1.74
C HIS A 216 -4.25 -17.30 3.16
N LEU A 217 -3.21 -16.47 3.30
CA LEU A 217 -2.79 -15.94 4.60
C LEU A 217 -3.88 -15.06 5.23
N ALA A 218 -4.53 -14.20 4.44
CA ALA A 218 -5.65 -13.37 4.89
C ALA A 218 -6.85 -14.22 5.31
N ALA A 219 -7.21 -15.24 4.55
CA ALA A 219 -8.25 -16.18 4.93
C ALA A 219 -7.91 -16.93 6.22
N ARG A 220 -6.65 -17.34 6.38
CA ARG A 220 -6.19 -18.06 7.55
C ARG A 220 -6.28 -17.25 8.84
N VAL A 221 -5.92 -15.96 8.84
CA VAL A 221 -6.10 -15.12 10.04
C VAL A 221 -7.58 -14.83 10.29
N SER A 222 -8.41 -14.78 9.26
CA SER A 222 -9.86 -14.54 9.40
C SER A 222 -10.60 -15.75 9.98
N THR A 223 -10.11 -16.97 9.77
CA THR A 223 -10.73 -18.21 10.28
C THR A 223 -10.01 -18.81 11.49
N GLY A 224 -8.79 -18.37 11.78
CA GLY A 224 -7.96 -18.87 12.89
C GLY A 224 -7.51 -17.75 13.82
N PHE A 225 -8.32 -16.69 13.98
CA PHE A 225 -8.00 -15.56 14.86
C PHE A 225 -7.97 -15.94 16.34
N ASP A 226 -8.66 -17.00 16.74
CA ASP A 226 -8.71 -17.56 18.09
C ASP A 226 -7.54 -18.50 18.38
N LEU A 227 -6.83 -18.97 17.35
CA LEU A 227 -5.64 -19.78 17.51
C LEU A 227 -4.47 -18.91 18.02
N GLN A 228 -3.86 -19.32 19.12
CA GLN A 228 -2.65 -18.68 19.60
C GLN A 228 -1.43 -19.13 18.79
N ALA A 229 -1.10 -18.40 17.70
CA ALA A 229 0.00 -18.78 16.82
C ALA A 229 1.38 -18.61 17.47
N TYR A 230 1.52 -17.69 18.43
CA TYR A 230 2.75 -17.38 19.15
C TYR A 230 2.45 -16.98 20.60
N GLN A 231 3.46 -17.03 21.47
CA GLN A 231 3.34 -16.56 22.85
C GLN A 231 3.27 -15.02 22.90
N THR A 232 2.52 -14.50 23.87
CA THR A 232 2.41 -13.05 24.12
C THR A 232 3.81 -12.43 24.30
N VAL A 233 4.08 -11.34 23.58
CA VAL A 233 5.35 -10.66 23.54
C VAL A 233 5.32 -9.33 24.30
N ASP A 234 4.25 -8.55 24.11
CA ASP A 234 4.06 -7.23 24.72
C ASP A 234 2.58 -6.85 24.81
N GLU A 235 2.30 -5.59 25.17
CA GLU A 235 0.93 -5.06 25.33
C GLU A 235 0.08 -5.09 24.03
N HIS A 236 0.71 -5.07 22.86
CA HIS A 236 -0.02 -5.14 21.61
C HIS A 236 -0.76 -6.48 21.44
N ASP A 237 -0.32 -7.52 22.12
CA ASP A 237 -0.94 -8.85 22.04
C ASP A 237 -2.21 -9.00 22.90
N ARG A 238 -2.56 -7.99 23.70
CA ARG A 238 -3.77 -7.99 24.52
C ARG A 238 -5.04 -7.73 23.73
N VAL A 239 -4.94 -7.26 22.49
CA VAL A 239 -6.10 -7.01 21.61
C VAL A 239 -6.29 -8.16 20.62
N SER A 240 -7.55 -8.30 20.14
CA SER A 240 -7.89 -9.34 19.16
C SER A 240 -7.17 -9.14 17.82
N CYS A 241 -6.73 -10.25 17.22
CA CYS A 241 -6.26 -10.29 15.83
C CYS A 241 -7.36 -10.65 14.82
N LYS A 242 -8.63 -10.76 15.25
CA LYS A 242 -9.76 -10.98 14.33
C LYS A 242 -9.91 -9.77 13.41
N PRO A 243 -9.78 -9.91 12.08
CA PRO A 243 -10.09 -8.82 11.16
C PRO A 243 -11.57 -8.47 11.22
N ASP A 244 -11.93 -7.20 11.02
CA ASP A 244 -13.33 -6.78 10.99
C ASP A 244 -13.99 -7.06 9.62
N PHE A 245 -13.19 -7.25 8.59
CA PHE A 245 -13.59 -7.69 7.25
C PHE A 245 -12.43 -8.30 6.48
N THR A 246 -12.74 -9.09 5.43
CA THR A 246 -11.74 -9.80 4.64
C THR A 246 -12.02 -9.67 3.15
N VAL A 247 -10.99 -9.34 2.36
CA VAL A 247 -11.05 -9.31 0.89
C VAL A 247 -10.01 -10.27 0.32
N LEU A 248 -10.44 -11.22 -0.48
CA LEU A 248 -9.59 -12.25 -1.09
C LEU A 248 -9.53 -12.05 -2.60
N LEU A 249 -8.36 -11.73 -3.11
CA LEU A 249 -8.10 -11.60 -4.53
C LEU A 249 -7.43 -12.87 -5.05
N TYR A 250 -8.11 -13.61 -5.93
CA TYR A 250 -7.61 -14.87 -6.52
C TYR A 250 -6.80 -15.71 -5.50
N PRO A 251 -7.42 -16.07 -4.35
CA PRO A 251 -6.70 -16.76 -3.29
C PRO A 251 -6.24 -18.15 -3.76
N ALA A 252 -4.99 -18.50 -3.42
CA ALA A 252 -4.44 -19.83 -3.71
C ALA A 252 -4.56 -20.74 -2.48
N TYR A 253 -4.38 -22.05 -2.65
CA TYR A 253 -4.27 -23.05 -1.58
C TYR A 253 -5.50 -23.15 -0.66
N MET A 254 -6.67 -22.79 -1.16
CA MET A 254 -7.91 -22.83 -0.38
C MET A 254 -8.45 -24.26 -0.20
N ASN A 255 -7.97 -25.20 -1.00
CA ASN A 255 -8.40 -26.60 -1.01
C ASN A 255 -7.23 -27.58 -1.06
N LYS A 256 -7.53 -28.84 -0.71
CA LYS A 256 -6.68 -30.03 -0.90
C LYS A 256 -7.51 -31.08 -1.63
N GLY A 257 -7.25 -31.23 -2.94
CA GLY A 257 -8.15 -31.99 -3.81
C GLY A 257 -9.54 -31.33 -3.88
N GLU A 258 -10.59 -32.08 -3.61
CA GLU A 258 -11.98 -31.62 -3.68
C GLU A 258 -12.55 -31.14 -2.34
N VAL A 259 -11.72 -31.05 -1.29
CA VAL A 259 -12.14 -30.59 0.04
C VAL A 259 -11.47 -29.30 0.48
N LEU A 260 -12.12 -28.60 1.40
CA LEU A 260 -11.56 -27.43 2.04
C LEU A 260 -10.20 -27.77 2.68
N SER A 261 -9.22 -26.85 2.55
CA SER A 261 -7.95 -27.01 3.26
C SER A 261 -8.16 -27.04 4.78
N GLU A 262 -7.46 -27.93 5.44
CA GLU A 262 -7.42 -28.03 6.92
C GLU A 262 -6.82 -26.78 7.62
N ASP A 263 -6.26 -25.85 6.84
CA ASP A 263 -5.80 -24.55 7.34
C ASP A 263 -6.97 -23.63 7.80
N PHE A 264 -8.24 -23.99 7.49
CA PHE A 264 -9.40 -23.13 7.74
C PHE A 264 -10.43 -23.81 8.66
N THR A 265 -10.83 -23.10 9.71
CA THR A 265 -11.99 -23.43 10.54
C THR A 265 -13.09 -22.41 10.24
N VAL A 266 -14.20 -22.84 9.66
CA VAL A 266 -15.30 -21.96 9.28
C VAL A 266 -16.46 -22.03 10.27
N SER A 267 -17.05 -20.87 10.57
CA SER A 267 -18.20 -20.71 11.46
C SER A 267 -19.03 -19.49 11.03
N ASP A 268 -20.19 -19.29 11.63
CA ASP A 268 -21.05 -18.10 11.44
C ASP A 268 -20.50 -16.83 12.13
N GLU A 269 -19.56 -17.00 13.06
CA GLU A 269 -18.90 -15.89 13.75
C GLU A 269 -17.84 -15.16 12.93
N LEU A 270 -17.53 -15.65 11.74
CA LEU A 270 -16.50 -15.07 10.88
C LEU A 270 -16.92 -13.68 10.38
N SER A 271 -15.93 -12.81 10.26
CA SER A 271 -16.12 -11.47 9.72
C SER A 271 -16.54 -11.51 8.25
N PRO A 272 -17.31 -10.51 7.77
CA PRO A 272 -17.73 -10.45 6.38
C PRO A 272 -16.56 -10.64 5.42
N THR A 273 -16.73 -11.53 4.44
CA THR A 273 -15.69 -11.89 3.48
C THR A 273 -16.15 -11.63 2.05
N GLN A 274 -15.29 -11.00 1.25
CA GLN A 274 -15.47 -10.87 -0.20
C GLN A 274 -14.40 -11.68 -0.94
N ILE A 275 -14.79 -12.45 -1.96
CA ILE A 275 -13.88 -13.20 -2.82
C ILE A 275 -14.02 -12.67 -4.26
N ILE A 276 -12.90 -12.32 -4.87
CA ILE A 276 -12.81 -11.81 -6.23
C ILE A 276 -11.78 -12.65 -6.98
N THR A 277 -12.20 -13.38 -7.99
CA THR A 277 -11.31 -14.24 -8.79
C THR A 277 -11.89 -14.48 -10.19
N ALA A 278 -11.11 -15.10 -11.07
CA ALA A 278 -11.55 -15.50 -12.40
C ALA A 278 -11.68 -17.02 -12.50
N LYS A 279 -12.66 -17.52 -13.26
CA LYS A 279 -12.92 -18.96 -13.44
C LYS A 279 -11.80 -19.67 -14.22
N ASP A 280 -11.07 -18.94 -15.05
CA ASP A 280 -9.88 -19.42 -15.78
C ASP A 280 -8.58 -19.37 -14.96
N ASP A 281 -8.66 -19.07 -13.66
CA ASP A 281 -7.55 -19.19 -12.72
C ASP A 281 -7.42 -20.66 -12.25
N GLY A 282 -6.23 -21.23 -12.29
CA GLY A 282 -5.99 -22.60 -11.83
C GLY A 282 -6.30 -22.85 -10.35
N PHE A 283 -6.41 -21.79 -9.53
CA PHE A 283 -6.83 -21.89 -8.12
C PHE A 283 -8.33 -21.63 -7.90
N PHE A 284 -9.09 -21.38 -8.97
CA PHE A 284 -10.53 -21.10 -8.88
C PHE A 284 -11.33 -22.19 -8.13
N PRO A 285 -11.13 -23.51 -8.36
CA PRO A 285 -11.88 -24.53 -7.62
C PRO A 285 -11.77 -24.41 -6.10
N GLY A 286 -10.59 -24.02 -5.61
CA GLY A 286 -10.40 -23.76 -4.18
C GLY A 286 -11.21 -22.57 -3.67
N SER A 287 -11.37 -21.52 -4.49
CA SER A 287 -12.20 -20.37 -4.16
C SER A 287 -13.68 -20.73 -4.06
N GLU A 288 -14.17 -21.61 -4.95
CA GLU A 288 -15.56 -22.13 -4.89
C GLU A 288 -15.80 -22.98 -3.65
N ILE A 289 -14.87 -23.89 -3.34
CA ILE A 289 -14.96 -24.76 -2.16
C ILE A 289 -14.98 -23.92 -0.88
N TYR A 290 -14.10 -22.93 -0.78
CA TYR A 290 -14.05 -22.03 0.38
C TYR A 290 -15.32 -21.17 0.50
N ALA A 291 -15.80 -20.61 -0.61
CA ALA A 291 -17.05 -19.85 -0.64
C ALA A 291 -18.26 -20.69 -0.21
N LYS A 292 -18.33 -21.92 -0.69
CA LYS A 292 -19.38 -22.88 -0.31
C LYS A 292 -19.32 -23.17 1.20
N ALA A 293 -18.15 -23.47 1.73
CA ALA A 293 -17.97 -23.76 3.15
C ALA A 293 -18.38 -22.58 4.05
N LEU A 294 -17.98 -21.34 3.68
CA LEU A 294 -18.42 -20.14 4.40
C LEU A 294 -19.93 -19.95 4.38
N LYS A 295 -20.57 -20.18 3.23
CA LYS A 295 -22.03 -20.05 3.09
C LYS A 295 -22.76 -21.11 3.91
N GLU A 296 -22.31 -22.35 3.89
CA GLU A 296 -22.89 -23.47 4.66
C GLU A 296 -22.73 -23.25 6.17
N ALA A 297 -21.64 -22.60 6.60
CA ALA A 297 -21.43 -22.20 7.99
C ALA A 297 -22.24 -20.95 8.40
N GLY A 298 -23.03 -20.33 7.51
CA GLY A 298 -23.79 -19.12 7.80
C GLY A 298 -23.02 -17.81 7.81
N ALA A 299 -21.74 -17.84 7.41
CA ALA A 299 -20.90 -16.64 7.38
C ALA A 299 -21.34 -15.64 6.29
N SER A 300 -21.14 -14.34 6.54
CA SER A 300 -21.44 -13.29 5.57
C SER A 300 -20.41 -13.27 4.43
N ILE A 301 -20.82 -13.73 3.23
CA ILE A 301 -19.95 -13.82 2.06
C ILE A 301 -20.53 -13.11 0.84
N ARG A 302 -19.66 -12.49 0.04
CA ARG A 302 -19.95 -12.02 -1.32
C ARG A 302 -18.86 -12.52 -2.27
N THR A 303 -19.26 -13.04 -3.43
CA THR A 303 -18.35 -13.56 -4.45
C THR A 303 -18.51 -12.79 -5.76
N HIS A 304 -17.39 -12.51 -6.44
CA HIS A 304 -17.34 -11.99 -7.80
C HIS A 304 -16.43 -12.90 -8.61
N PHE A 305 -17.04 -13.81 -9.36
CA PHE A 305 -16.37 -14.79 -10.20
C PHE A 305 -16.45 -14.36 -11.65
N PHE A 306 -15.38 -13.76 -12.16
CA PHE A 306 -15.27 -13.32 -13.55
C PHE A 306 -15.01 -14.54 -14.46
N GLU A 307 -15.57 -14.52 -15.67
CA GLU A 307 -15.36 -15.63 -16.61
C GLU A 307 -13.89 -15.77 -17.04
N LYS A 308 -13.20 -14.64 -17.22
CA LYS A 308 -11.80 -14.60 -17.66
C LYS A 308 -11.02 -13.53 -16.87
N GLY A 309 -9.72 -13.77 -16.73
CA GLY A 309 -8.83 -12.82 -16.07
C GLY A 309 -7.55 -13.46 -15.57
N GLY A 310 -7.51 -14.76 -15.44
CA GLY A 310 -6.37 -15.55 -15.00
C GLY A 310 -5.95 -15.25 -13.57
N HIS A 311 -4.76 -15.76 -13.22
CA HIS A 311 -4.14 -15.56 -11.91
C HIS A 311 -3.24 -14.32 -11.87
N GLY A 312 -3.16 -13.65 -10.72
CA GLY A 312 -2.11 -12.67 -10.48
C GLY A 312 -2.43 -11.26 -10.98
N PHE A 313 -3.68 -10.84 -10.98
CA PHE A 313 -4.06 -9.47 -11.33
C PHE A 313 -3.77 -8.47 -10.19
N SER A 314 -3.68 -7.20 -10.56
CA SER A 314 -3.69 -6.03 -9.67
C SER A 314 -4.75 -5.08 -10.22
N LEU A 315 -4.62 -3.76 -10.03
CA LEU A 315 -5.44 -2.80 -10.75
C LEU A 315 -5.20 -2.96 -12.26
N ARG A 316 -6.28 -2.94 -13.05
CA ARG A 316 -6.23 -3.21 -14.49
C ARG A 316 -6.84 -2.05 -15.30
N PRO A 317 -6.36 -1.81 -16.55
CA PRO A 317 -6.98 -0.84 -17.44
C PRO A 317 -8.45 -1.16 -17.70
N LYS A 318 -9.27 -0.16 -18.07
CA LYS A 318 -10.72 -0.28 -18.28
C LYS A 318 -11.13 -1.39 -19.27
N GLN A 319 -10.28 -1.72 -20.23
CA GLN A 319 -10.55 -2.77 -21.24
C GLN A 319 -10.34 -4.19 -20.71
N HIS A 320 -9.73 -4.36 -19.56
CA HIS A 320 -9.49 -5.69 -18.99
C HIS A 320 -10.77 -6.24 -18.34
N PRO A 321 -11.10 -7.54 -18.48
CA PRO A 321 -12.30 -8.15 -17.87
C PRO A 321 -12.42 -7.89 -16.35
N LEU A 322 -11.30 -7.83 -15.65
CA LEU A 322 -11.24 -7.57 -14.20
C LEU A 322 -11.17 -6.08 -13.83
N SER A 323 -11.36 -5.15 -14.76
CA SER A 323 -11.22 -3.70 -14.48
C SER A 323 -12.23 -3.17 -13.46
N THR A 324 -13.36 -3.84 -13.30
CA THR A 324 -14.46 -3.44 -12.41
C THR A 324 -14.32 -3.97 -10.98
N TRP A 325 -13.34 -4.83 -10.70
CA TRP A 325 -13.22 -5.41 -9.36
C TRP A 325 -13.01 -4.34 -8.26
N PRO A 326 -12.29 -3.23 -8.50
CA PRO A 326 -12.13 -2.20 -7.47
C PRO A 326 -13.46 -1.55 -7.09
N ASP A 327 -14.33 -1.24 -8.08
CA ASP A 327 -15.64 -0.64 -7.84
C ASP A 327 -16.55 -1.59 -7.05
N LEU A 328 -16.56 -2.88 -7.43
CA LEU A 328 -17.29 -3.93 -6.70
C LEU A 328 -16.79 -4.11 -5.26
N CYS A 329 -15.50 -3.90 -5.03
CA CYS A 329 -14.92 -3.93 -3.69
C CYS A 329 -15.39 -2.73 -2.87
N LEU A 330 -15.34 -1.52 -3.42
CA LEU A 330 -15.80 -0.31 -2.74
C LEU A 330 -17.30 -0.35 -2.42
N GLU A 331 -18.12 -0.82 -3.36
CA GLU A 331 -19.56 -1.02 -3.14
C GLU A 331 -19.79 -1.95 -1.94
N TRP A 332 -19.09 -3.09 -1.92
CA TRP A 332 -19.22 -4.03 -0.81
C TRP A 332 -18.75 -3.44 0.54
N LEU A 333 -17.66 -2.66 0.54
CA LEU A 333 -17.17 -1.99 1.75
C LEU A 333 -18.19 -0.97 2.29
N ARG A 334 -18.93 -0.25 1.39
CA ARG A 334 -20.02 0.64 1.80
C ARG A 334 -21.21 -0.14 2.35
N ASP A 335 -21.64 -1.22 1.68
CA ASP A 335 -22.73 -2.08 2.14
C ASP A 335 -22.47 -2.64 3.55
N LYS A 336 -21.22 -2.95 3.85
CA LYS A 336 -20.79 -3.41 5.17
C LYS A 336 -20.51 -2.29 6.17
N LYS A 337 -20.76 -1.03 5.79
CA LYS A 337 -20.52 0.17 6.61
C LYS A 337 -19.06 0.33 7.05
N ILE A 338 -18.13 -0.28 6.34
CA ILE A 338 -16.69 -0.08 6.52
C ILE A 338 -16.28 1.29 6.00
N LEU A 339 -16.69 1.62 4.76
CA LEU A 339 -16.65 2.97 4.22
C LEU A 339 -17.93 3.72 4.63
N GLN A 340 -17.77 4.95 5.07
CA GLN A 340 -18.84 5.91 5.36
C GLN A 340 -18.70 7.04 4.33
N ASP A 341 -19.82 7.56 3.86
CA ASP A 341 -19.90 8.74 2.99
C ASP A 341 -19.37 10.00 3.68
#